data_139f4b588f73137c81e95c45e6ad4d7b
#
_entry.id   139f4b588f73137c81e95c45e6ad4d7b
#
_cell.length_a   1.000
_cell.length_b   1.000
_cell.length_c   1.000
_cell.angle_alpha   90.00
_cell.angle_beta   90.00
_cell.angle_gamma   90.00
#
_symmetry.space_group_name_H-M   'P 1'
#
loop_
_entity.id
_entity.type
_entity.pdbx_description
1 polymer ?
#
loop_
_entity_poly.entity_id
_entity_poly.type
_entity_poly.pdbx_seq_one_letter_code
_entity_poly.pdbx_strand_id
1 'polypeptide(L)'
;SHQDAINKGMKAMETANSPLFEVPYLPIDPKDIGRDYEAIIRVNSQSGKGGVSYILENDYSIRLPKPAQAQFSQIIQKITDATSQEISPLKIWETFEETFINQKGPFTLISFISERASRSNDLERIKATVELDGQNHKLEAVGNGPIAAFIKGMRDEFDLAFRLKDYTEHTRTAG
;
A
#
# COMPACT_ATOMS: atom_id res chain seq x y z
N SER A 1 9.77 -1.51 16.57
CA SER A 1 11.26 -1.63 16.55
C SER A 1 11.88 -0.39 17.20
N HIS A 2 13.15 -0.44 17.57
CA HIS A 2 13.88 0.72 18.10
C HIS A 2 13.84 1.89 17.12
N GLN A 3 13.99 1.64 15.82
CA GLN A 3 13.90 2.65 14.78
C GLN A 3 12.52 3.32 14.67
N ASP A 4 11.44 2.55 14.85
CA ASP A 4 10.09 3.11 14.90
C ASP A 4 9.91 4.05 16.11
N ALA A 5 10.48 3.67 17.26
CA ALA A 5 10.46 4.53 18.45
C ALA A 5 11.29 5.82 18.24
N ILE A 6 12.47 5.71 17.62
CA ILE A 6 13.29 6.87 17.27
C ILE A 6 12.54 7.81 16.32
N ASN A 7 11.96 7.28 15.23
CA ASN A 7 11.22 8.08 14.27
C ASN A 7 10.00 8.80 14.89
N LYS A 8 9.27 8.12 15.77
CA LYS A 8 8.17 8.73 16.52
C LYS A 8 8.67 9.82 17.47
N GLY A 9 9.80 9.57 18.14
CA GLY A 9 10.44 10.56 19.00
C GLY A 9 10.90 11.79 18.25
N MET A 10 11.55 11.63 17.09
CA MET A 10 11.97 12.75 16.24
C MET A 10 10.78 13.59 15.77
N LYS A 11 9.72 12.96 15.24
CA LYS A 11 8.51 13.66 14.84
C LYS A 11 7.80 14.37 16.00
N ALA A 12 7.78 13.76 17.18
CA ALA A 12 7.18 14.37 18.36
C ALA A 12 7.97 15.61 18.81
N MET A 13 9.30 15.58 18.76
CA MET A 13 10.15 16.73 19.05
C MET A 13 9.94 17.89 18.07
N GLU A 14 9.89 17.59 16.76
CA GLU A 14 9.62 18.61 15.73
C GLU A 14 8.26 19.31 15.99
N THR A 15 7.26 18.53 16.38
CA THR A 15 5.91 19.06 16.67
C THR A 15 5.85 19.84 17.98
N ALA A 16 6.55 19.36 19.01
CA ALA A 16 6.53 19.96 20.34
C ALA A 16 7.46 21.18 20.49
N ASN A 17 8.36 21.42 19.53
CA ASN A 17 9.40 22.46 19.57
C ASN A 17 10.17 22.45 20.92
N SER A 18 10.49 21.22 21.42
CA SER A 18 11.16 21.02 22.70
C SER A 18 12.60 21.52 22.64
N PRO A 19 13.07 22.27 23.64
CA PRO A 19 14.47 22.68 23.71
C PRO A 19 15.43 21.56 24.14
N LEU A 20 14.86 20.40 24.58
CA LEU A 20 15.65 19.26 25.02
C LEU A 20 15.50 18.13 23.99
N PHE A 21 16.64 17.47 23.69
CA PHE A 21 16.64 16.30 22.82
C PHE A 21 16.28 15.05 23.65
N GLU A 22 15.04 14.59 23.48
CA GLU A 22 14.47 13.45 24.24
C GLU A 22 14.00 12.33 23.31
N VAL A 23 14.85 11.91 22.37
CA VAL A 23 14.54 10.84 21.45
C VAL A 23 14.98 9.51 22.04
N PRO A 24 14.08 8.51 22.16
CA PRO A 24 14.45 7.18 22.68
C PRO A 24 15.60 6.58 21.89
N TYR A 25 16.55 5.97 22.60
CA TYR A 25 17.73 5.29 22.03
C TYR A 25 18.78 6.16 21.36
N LEU A 26 18.60 7.48 21.29
CA LEU A 26 19.62 8.43 20.84
C LEU A 26 20.09 9.28 22.03
N PRO A 27 21.33 9.14 22.44
CA PRO A 27 21.86 9.88 23.62
C PRO A 27 22.14 11.36 23.34
N ILE A 28 22.28 11.74 22.06
CA ILE A 28 22.55 13.11 21.60
C ILE A 28 21.83 13.38 20.27
N ASP A 29 21.55 14.64 19.97
CA ASP A 29 21.06 15.03 18.66
C ASP A 29 22.18 14.85 17.63
N PRO A 30 21.97 14.07 16.55
CA PRO A 30 22.95 13.92 15.49
C PRO A 30 23.39 15.26 14.87
N LYS A 31 22.53 16.27 14.85
CA LYS A 31 22.82 17.61 14.33
C LYS A 31 23.91 18.33 15.14
N ASP A 32 23.98 18.08 16.46
CA ASP A 32 25.01 18.67 17.32
C ASP A 32 26.42 18.21 16.98
N ILE A 33 26.53 17.08 16.26
CA ILE A 33 27.82 16.53 15.81
C ILE A 33 27.98 16.61 14.29
N GLY A 34 27.18 17.45 13.61
CA GLY A 34 27.24 17.66 12.17
C GLY A 34 26.79 16.46 11.33
N ARG A 35 25.88 15.62 11.86
CA ARG A 35 25.32 14.46 11.19
C ARG A 35 23.80 14.57 11.11
N ASP A 36 23.21 13.95 10.09
CA ASP A 36 21.78 13.73 9.99
C ASP A 36 21.44 12.31 10.44
N TYR A 37 20.22 12.15 10.97
CA TYR A 37 19.68 10.82 11.27
C TYR A 37 18.92 10.29 10.06
N GLU A 38 19.52 9.36 9.36
CA GLU A 38 18.83 8.55 8.37
C GLU A 38 18.45 7.21 8.99
N ALA A 39 17.16 6.93 9.02
CA ALA A 39 16.66 5.61 9.44
C ALA A 39 16.92 4.59 8.33
N ILE A 40 18.08 3.95 8.35
CA ILE A 40 18.37 2.83 7.46
C ILE A 40 17.62 1.61 8.00
N ILE A 41 16.45 1.34 7.45
CA ILE A 41 15.69 0.12 7.78
C ILE A 41 16.20 -1.01 6.90
N ARG A 42 16.87 -1.96 7.54
CA ARG A 42 17.30 -3.20 6.91
C ARG A 42 16.25 -4.28 7.15
N VAL A 43 15.75 -4.88 6.09
CA VAL A 43 14.78 -5.96 6.15
C VAL A 43 15.49 -7.27 5.86
N ASN A 44 15.48 -8.17 6.83
CA ASN A 44 16.02 -9.53 6.73
C ASN A 44 15.00 -10.52 7.28
N SER A 45 15.35 -11.82 7.34
CA SER A 45 14.48 -12.89 7.84
C SER A 45 13.98 -12.68 9.29
N GLN A 46 14.69 -11.88 10.08
CA GLN A 46 14.29 -11.54 11.46
C GLN A 46 13.56 -10.21 11.57
N SER A 47 13.47 -9.45 10.47
CA SER A 47 12.75 -8.19 10.45
C SER A 47 11.25 -8.43 10.51
N GLY A 48 10.61 -7.94 11.56
CA GLY A 48 9.16 -8.04 11.72
C GLY A 48 8.38 -7.30 10.63
N LYS A 49 7.07 -7.55 10.58
CA LYS A 49 6.10 -6.94 9.63
C LYS A 49 6.21 -5.42 9.51
N GLY A 50 6.73 -4.74 10.55
CA GLY A 50 6.87 -3.29 10.59
C GLY A 50 7.90 -2.72 9.62
N GLY A 51 9.00 -3.44 9.34
CA GLY A 51 10.05 -2.94 8.44
C GLY A 51 9.58 -2.82 6.99
N VAL A 52 8.90 -3.85 6.49
CA VAL A 52 8.35 -3.86 5.12
C VAL A 52 7.28 -2.78 4.94
N SER A 53 6.34 -2.68 5.89
CA SER A 53 5.28 -1.68 5.84
C SER A 53 5.83 -0.26 5.93
N TYR A 54 6.87 -0.04 6.74
CA TYR A 54 7.52 1.26 6.84
C TYR A 54 8.15 1.69 5.51
N ILE A 55 8.88 0.80 4.83
CA ILE A 55 9.49 1.11 3.52
C ILE A 55 8.42 1.47 2.50
N LEU A 56 7.34 0.69 2.40
CA LEU A 56 6.25 1.01 1.46
C LEU A 56 5.57 2.35 1.78
N GLU A 57 5.36 2.66 3.06
CA GLU A 57 4.71 3.91 3.48
C GLU A 57 5.64 5.12 3.32
N ASN A 58 6.91 5.00 3.72
CA ASN A 58 7.84 6.11 3.74
C ASN A 58 8.44 6.43 2.36
N ASP A 59 8.86 5.41 1.63
CA ASP A 59 9.60 5.58 0.37
C ASP A 59 8.66 5.63 -0.85
N TYR A 60 7.50 4.96 -0.77
CA TYR A 60 6.57 4.82 -1.89
C TYR A 60 5.16 5.36 -1.61
N SER A 61 4.91 5.91 -0.41
CA SER A 61 3.61 6.44 0.02
C SER A 61 2.46 5.44 -0.11
N ILE A 62 2.75 4.15 0.08
CA ILE A 62 1.77 3.05 0.02
C ILE A 62 1.45 2.55 1.41
N ARG A 63 0.20 2.74 1.83
CA ARG A 63 -0.31 2.22 3.10
C ARG A 63 -1.22 1.02 2.84
N LEU A 64 -0.71 -0.18 3.12
CA LEU A 64 -1.50 -1.40 2.97
C LEU A 64 -2.48 -1.61 4.14
N PRO A 65 -3.68 -2.14 3.88
CA PRO A 65 -4.55 -2.68 4.93
C PRO A 65 -3.84 -3.78 5.72
N LYS A 66 -4.16 -3.92 7.02
CA LYS A 66 -3.50 -4.89 7.91
C LYS A 66 -3.42 -6.33 7.36
N PRO A 67 -4.49 -6.89 6.75
CA PRO A 67 -4.41 -8.22 6.15
C PRO A 67 -3.40 -8.31 5.00
N ALA A 68 -3.35 -7.29 4.12
CA ALA A 68 -2.39 -7.22 3.03
C ALA A 68 -0.96 -7.04 3.53
N GLN A 69 -0.74 -6.23 4.59
CA GLN A 69 0.57 -6.12 5.24
C GLN A 69 1.07 -7.48 5.75
N ALA A 70 0.19 -8.26 6.38
CA ALA A 70 0.55 -9.58 6.87
C ALA A 70 0.92 -10.53 5.74
N GLN A 71 0.13 -10.56 4.68
CA GLN A 71 0.38 -11.38 3.50
C GLN A 71 1.68 -10.99 2.79
N PHE A 72 1.89 -9.71 2.55
CA PHE A 72 3.08 -9.23 1.88
C PHE A 72 4.36 -9.47 2.70
N SER A 73 4.29 -9.26 4.02
CA SER A 73 5.42 -9.57 4.90
C SER A 73 5.82 -11.05 4.85
N GLN A 74 4.87 -11.97 4.70
CA GLN A 74 5.16 -13.40 4.53
C GLN A 74 5.87 -13.68 3.20
N ILE A 75 5.50 -12.96 2.12
CA ILE A 75 6.16 -13.10 0.81
C ILE A 75 7.61 -12.63 0.91
N ILE A 76 7.84 -11.45 1.49
CA ILE A 76 9.19 -10.91 1.69
C ILE A 76 10.01 -11.84 2.59
N GLN A 77 9.42 -12.39 3.66
CA GLN A 77 10.10 -13.33 4.54
C GLN A 77 10.55 -14.59 3.79
N LYS A 78 9.72 -15.16 2.94
CA LYS A 78 10.11 -16.32 2.12
C LYS A 78 11.31 -16.02 1.21
N ILE A 79 11.36 -14.82 0.63
CA ILE A 79 12.49 -14.39 -0.22
C ILE A 79 13.76 -14.25 0.62
N THR A 80 13.69 -13.59 1.77
CA THR A 80 14.86 -13.40 2.64
C THR A 80 15.34 -14.70 3.27
N ASP A 81 14.44 -15.63 3.62
CA ASP A 81 14.79 -16.95 4.10
C ASP A 81 15.51 -17.79 3.04
N ALA A 82 15.04 -17.72 1.79
CA ALA A 82 15.64 -18.45 0.67
C ALA A 82 17.02 -17.90 0.27
N THR A 83 17.23 -16.60 0.39
CA THR A 83 18.50 -15.96 0.01
C THR A 83 19.48 -15.81 1.16
N SER A 84 18.99 -15.88 2.41
CA SER A 84 19.74 -15.55 3.63
C SER A 84 20.39 -14.17 3.61
N GLN A 85 19.84 -13.24 2.80
CA GLN A 85 20.34 -11.88 2.62
C GLN A 85 19.31 -10.83 3.03
N GLU A 86 19.81 -9.63 3.28
CA GLU A 86 18.95 -8.45 3.43
C GLU A 86 18.33 -8.11 2.08
N ILE A 87 17.07 -7.68 2.11
CA ILE A 87 16.35 -7.23 0.94
C ILE A 87 16.38 -5.70 0.85
N SER A 88 16.68 -5.16 -0.31
CA SER A 88 16.70 -3.71 -0.54
C SER A 88 15.29 -3.12 -0.64
N PRO A 89 15.11 -1.82 -0.34
CA PRO A 89 13.85 -1.11 -0.57
C PRO A 89 13.32 -1.24 -2.01
N LEU A 90 14.22 -1.15 -3.00
CA LEU A 90 13.86 -1.34 -4.40
C LEU A 90 13.32 -2.75 -4.66
N LYS A 91 13.94 -3.79 -4.11
CA LYS A 91 13.46 -5.16 -4.30
C LYS A 91 12.13 -5.42 -3.59
N ILE A 92 11.88 -4.74 -2.45
CA ILE A 92 10.56 -4.75 -1.79
C ILE A 92 9.51 -4.13 -2.71
N TRP A 93 9.83 -3.00 -3.36
CA TRP A 93 8.93 -2.34 -4.30
C TRP A 93 8.64 -3.21 -5.53
N GLU A 94 9.65 -3.74 -6.19
CA GLU A 94 9.48 -4.67 -7.32
C GLU A 94 8.59 -5.85 -6.96
N THR A 95 8.84 -6.46 -5.79
CA THR A 95 8.03 -7.57 -5.29
C THR A 95 6.58 -7.15 -5.03
N PHE A 96 6.38 -5.92 -4.53
CA PHE A 96 5.04 -5.37 -4.34
C PHE A 96 4.30 -5.20 -5.67
N GLU A 97 4.96 -4.61 -6.67
CA GLU A 97 4.38 -4.46 -8.00
C GLU A 97 4.03 -5.81 -8.62
N GLU A 98 4.93 -6.79 -8.57
CA GLU A 98 4.69 -8.14 -9.06
C GLU A 98 3.55 -8.84 -8.33
N THR A 99 3.39 -8.58 -7.02
CA THR A 99 2.39 -9.26 -6.18
C THR A 99 1.00 -8.65 -6.30
N PHE A 100 0.88 -7.33 -6.41
CA PHE A 100 -0.41 -6.64 -6.27
C PHE A 100 -0.81 -5.79 -7.47
N ILE A 101 0.15 -5.30 -8.26
CA ILE A 101 -0.13 -4.38 -9.37
C ILE A 101 -0.07 -5.11 -10.71
N ASN A 102 1.06 -5.77 -11.00
CA ASN A 102 1.35 -6.37 -12.30
C ASN A 102 0.96 -7.86 -12.35
N GLN A 103 -0.06 -8.26 -11.60
CA GLN A 103 -0.58 -9.63 -11.64
C GLN A 103 -1.16 -9.94 -13.01
N LYS A 104 -0.60 -10.93 -13.67
CA LYS A 104 -1.22 -11.53 -14.84
C LYS A 104 -2.33 -12.47 -14.36
N GLY A 105 -3.51 -11.92 -14.23
CA GLY A 105 -4.71 -12.70 -13.93
C GLY A 105 -5.47 -13.07 -15.20
N PRO A 106 -6.56 -13.84 -15.08
CA PRO A 106 -7.42 -14.13 -16.22
C PRO A 106 -8.16 -12.89 -16.74
N PHE A 107 -8.28 -11.84 -15.90
CA PHE A 107 -9.01 -10.62 -16.24
C PHE A 107 -8.05 -9.49 -16.58
N THR A 108 -8.32 -8.79 -17.67
CA THR A 108 -7.62 -7.55 -18.07
C THR A 108 -8.63 -6.41 -18.18
N LEU A 109 -8.44 -5.32 -17.46
CA LEU A 109 -9.27 -4.12 -17.58
C LEU A 109 -8.85 -3.35 -18.84
N ILE A 110 -9.74 -3.27 -19.82
CA ILE A 110 -9.49 -2.58 -21.11
C ILE A 110 -9.93 -1.12 -21.04
N SER A 111 -11.10 -0.86 -20.44
CA SER A 111 -11.62 0.51 -20.29
C SER A 111 -12.45 0.63 -19.02
N PHE A 112 -12.48 1.84 -18.46
CA PHE A 112 -13.25 2.16 -17.27
C PHE A 112 -13.71 3.62 -17.32
N ILE A 113 -15.01 3.82 -17.12
CA ILE A 113 -15.62 5.15 -16.99
C ILE A 113 -16.51 5.12 -15.75
N SER A 114 -16.37 6.11 -14.89
CA SER A 114 -17.28 6.34 -13.77
C SER A 114 -17.97 7.69 -13.94
N GLU A 115 -19.27 7.72 -13.68
CA GLU A 115 -20.10 8.89 -13.73
C GLU A 115 -21.11 8.89 -12.58
N ARG A 116 -21.50 10.05 -12.07
CA ARG A 116 -22.57 10.13 -11.07
C ARG A 116 -23.88 9.60 -11.67
N ALA A 117 -24.46 8.61 -11.02
CA ALA A 117 -25.72 8.00 -11.45
C ALA A 117 -26.92 8.92 -11.21
N SER A 118 -26.85 9.84 -10.21
CA SER A 118 -27.92 10.79 -9.88
C SER A 118 -27.33 12.03 -9.19
N ARG A 119 -27.98 13.19 -9.39
CA ARG A 119 -27.63 14.43 -8.67
C ARG A 119 -28.04 14.42 -7.18
N SER A 120 -28.97 13.56 -6.81
CA SER A 120 -29.56 13.52 -5.47
C SER A 120 -29.01 12.43 -4.55
N ASN A 121 -28.29 11.45 -5.10
CA ASN A 121 -27.71 10.34 -4.35
C ASN A 121 -26.23 10.21 -4.67
N ASP A 122 -25.41 9.85 -3.67
CA ASP A 122 -23.98 9.57 -3.82
C ASP A 122 -23.73 8.21 -4.52
N LEU A 123 -24.52 7.94 -5.57
CA LEU A 123 -24.39 6.72 -6.36
C LEU A 123 -23.57 6.98 -7.61
N GLU A 124 -22.61 6.10 -7.84
CA GLU A 124 -21.76 6.07 -9.02
C GLU A 124 -22.21 4.95 -9.97
N ARG A 125 -22.28 5.27 -11.24
CA ARG A 125 -22.47 4.30 -12.33
C ARG A 125 -21.13 4.08 -12.99
N ILE A 126 -20.77 2.84 -13.25
CA ILE A 126 -19.60 2.49 -14.04
C ILE A 126 -20.01 1.86 -15.35
N LYS A 127 -19.19 2.12 -16.37
CA LYS A 127 -19.14 1.35 -17.61
C LYS A 127 -17.70 0.90 -17.79
N ALA A 128 -17.49 -0.39 -17.87
CA ALA A 128 -16.16 -0.97 -18.04
C ALA A 128 -16.16 -2.06 -19.11
N THR A 129 -15.02 -2.26 -19.72
CA THR A 129 -14.77 -3.42 -20.58
C THR A 129 -13.66 -4.23 -19.95
N VAL A 130 -13.93 -5.50 -19.70
CA VAL A 130 -12.99 -6.46 -19.14
C VAL A 130 -12.79 -7.59 -20.12
N GLU A 131 -11.55 -7.92 -20.39
CA GLU A 131 -11.19 -9.10 -21.19
C GLU A 131 -11.02 -10.31 -20.28
N LEU A 132 -11.63 -11.42 -20.65
CA LEU A 132 -11.43 -12.74 -20.04
C LEU A 132 -11.23 -13.75 -21.19
N ASP A 133 -10.11 -14.45 -21.16
CA ASP A 133 -9.76 -15.49 -22.17
C ASP A 133 -9.84 -14.96 -23.63
N GLY A 134 -9.43 -13.72 -23.87
CA GLY A 134 -9.44 -13.07 -25.17
C GLY A 134 -10.83 -12.55 -25.62
N GLN A 135 -11.86 -12.63 -24.77
CA GLN A 135 -13.19 -12.12 -25.04
C GLN A 135 -13.49 -10.86 -24.21
N ASN A 136 -14.05 -9.85 -24.85
CA ASN A 136 -14.42 -8.61 -24.21
C ASN A 136 -15.84 -8.67 -23.63
N HIS A 137 -15.94 -8.43 -22.33
CA HIS A 137 -17.19 -8.34 -21.56
C HIS A 137 -17.44 -6.89 -21.16
N LYS A 138 -18.66 -6.41 -21.39
CA LYS A 138 -19.08 -5.06 -20.99
C LYS A 138 -19.81 -5.11 -19.66
N LEU A 139 -19.29 -4.34 -18.71
CA LEU A 139 -19.87 -4.22 -17.37
C LEU A 139 -20.61 -2.89 -17.27
N GLU A 140 -21.81 -2.91 -16.73
CA GLU A 140 -22.52 -1.71 -16.30
C GLU A 140 -23.15 -1.98 -14.92
N ALA A 141 -22.80 -1.19 -13.94
CA ALA A 141 -23.31 -1.34 -12.59
C ALA A 141 -23.36 -0.01 -11.84
N VAL A 142 -24.16 0.03 -10.78
CA VAL A 142 -24.31 1.19 -9.90
C VAL A 142 -23.97 0.75 -8.47
N GLY A 143 -23.21 1.59 -7.75
CA GLY A 143 -22.78 1.38 -6.38
C GLY A 143 -22.62 2.71 -5.63
N ASN A 144 -22.27 2.63 -4.35
CA ASN A 144 -21.98 3.78 -3.49
C ASN A 144 -20.57 4.36 -3.68
N GLY A 145 -19.96 4.08 -4.81
CA GLY A 145 -18.66 4.53 -5.26
C GLY A 145 -18.17 3.70 -6.43
N PRO A 146 -17.13 4.15 -7.17
CA PRO A 146 -16.67 3.49 -8.39
C PRO A 146 -16.17 2.07 -8.15
N ILE A 147 -15.46 1.82 -7.05
CA ILE A 147 -14.96 0.48 -6.70
C ILE A 147 -16.12 -0.47 -6.37
N ALA A 148 -17.10 -0.02 -5.58
CA ALA A 148 -18.26 -0.84 -5.23
C ALA A 148 -19.10 -1.19 -6.48
N ALA A 149 -19.29 -0.22 -7.38
CA ALA A 149 -19.98 -0.44 -8.64
C ALA A 149 -19.21 -1.42 -9.54
N PHE A 150 -17.88 -1.29 -9.66
CA PHE A 150 -17.06 -2.20 -10.45
C PHE A 150 -17.11 -3.63 -9.91
N ILE A 151 -16.96 -3.81 -8.60
CA ILE A 151 -17.04 -5.13 -7.97
C ILE A 151 -18.39 -5.77 -8.20
N LYS A 152 -19.48 -4.97 -8.11
CA LYS A 152 -20.83 -5.47 -8.42
C LYS A 152 -20.93 -5.92 -9.87
N GLY A 153 -20.45 -5.12 -10.83
CA GLY A 153 -20.42 -5.47 -12.24
C GLY A 153 -19.64 -6.76 -12.51
N MET A 154 -18.47 -6.93 -11.91
CA MET A 154 -17.66 -8.15 -12.02
C MET A 154 -18.39 -9.39 -11.47
N ARG A 155 -19.05 -9.25 -10.32
CA ARG A 155 -19.80 -10.35 -9.72
C ARG A 155 -21.00 -10.75 -10.56
N ASP A 156 -21.75 -9.77 -11.06
CA ASP A 156 -22.97 -9.99 -11.83
C ASP A 156 -22.66 -10.63 -13.21
N GLU A 157 -21.56 -10.19 -13.88
CA GLU A 157 -21.18 -10.72 -15.19
C GLU A 157 -20.53 -12.11 -15.14
N PHE A 158 -19.68 -12.34 -14.13
CA PHE A 158 -18.83 -13.54 -14.08
C PHE A 158 -19.21 -14.52 -12.96
N ASP A 159 -20.32 -14.31 -12.28
CA ASP A 159 -20.79 -15.12 -11.13
C ASP A 159 -19.69 -15.35 -10.06
N LEU A 160 -18.93 -14.28 -9.73
CA LEU A 160 -17.80 -14.37 -8.84
C LEU A 160 -18.22 -14.26 -7.38
N ALA A 161 -17.88 -15.27 -6.58
CA ALA A 161 -18.15 -15.31 -5.14
C ALA A 161 -17.05 -14.64 -4.32
N PHE A 162 -16.75 -13.35 -4.55
CA PHE A 162 -15.81 -12.60 -3.72
C PHE A 162 -16.47 -11.42 -3.00
N ARG A 163 -15.85 -10.95 -1.92
CA ARG A 163 -16.31 -9.83 -1.14
C ARG A 163 -15.15 -8.86 -0.88
N LEU A 164 -15.38 -7.57 -1.16
CA LEU A 164 -14.49 -6.51 -0.73
C LEU A 164 -14.45 -6.49 0.80
N LYS A 165 -13.26 -6.63 1.37
CA LYS A 165 -13.07 -6.57 2.83
C LYS A 165 -12.70 -5.18 3.29
N ASP A 166 -11.81 -4.53 2.55
CA ASP A 166 -11.27 -3.22 2.90
C ASP A 166 -10.64 -2.56 1.67
N TYR A 167 -10.72 -1.25 1.57
CA TYR A 167 -9.98 -0.44 0.61
C TYR A 167 -9.69 0.95 1.18
N THR A 168 -8.63 1.57 0.70
CA THR A 168 -8.27 2.93 1.10
C THR A 168 -7.87 3.69 -0.15
N GLU A 169 -8.44 4.88 -0.33
CA GLU A 169 -8.06 5.81 -1.40
C GLU A 169 -7.14 6.88 -0.82
N HIS A 170 -6.04 7.16 -1.49
CA HIS A 170 -5.14 8.25 -1.16
C HIS A 170 -4.95 9.12 -2.39
N THR A 171 -5.19 10.41 -2.24
CA THR A 171 -4.78 11.37 -3.26
C THR A 171 -3.25 11.43 -3.23
N ARG A 172 -2.60 11.03 -4.31
CA ARG A 172 -1.21 11.40 -4.52
C ARG A 172 -1.21 12.90 -4.76
N THR A 173 -0.76 13.67 -3.81
CA THR A 173 -0.48 15.09 -4.02
C THR A 173 0.53 15.18 -5.16
N ALA A 174 0.08 15.67 -6.31
CA ALA A 174 0.99 16.18 -7.29
C ALA A 174 1.73 17.34 -6.63
N GLY A 175 3.05 17.23 -6.53
CA GLY A 175 3.90 18.32 -6.11
C GLY A 175 3.82 19.50 -7.06
#